data_36a8f545ea18c140244a179639f3d614
#
_entry.id   36a8f545ea18c140244a179639f3d614
#
_cell.length_a   1.000
_cell.length_b   1.000
_cell.length_c   1.000
_cell.angle_alpha   90.00
_cell.angle_beta   90.00
_cell.angle_gamma   90.00
#
_symmetry.space_group_name_H-M   'P 1'
#
loop_
_entity.id
_entity.type
_entity.pdbx_description
1 polymer ?
#
loop_
_entity_poly.entity_id
_entity_poly.type
_entity_poly.pdbx_seq_one_letter_code
_entity_poly.pdbx_strand_id
1 'polypeptide(L)'
;GEDRGILAPGTGKMSRKQACASIGQARLIMIYQKFFEEYNQLTSQILISKTTIVNPTSRQNLESTIEELLSIGVIPIVNENDVVATLEYKLGDNDSLSAMVASILKADLLILLSDVDGLYTDDPRSNLDAKFIEYVPELTDQIMNMGKETTGSGVGTGGMNTKLHAAKMATA
;
A
#
# COMPACT_ATOMS: atom_id res chain seq x y z
N GLY A 1 -17.01 32.21 -8.29
CA GLY A 1 -16.19 32.18 -9.45
C GLY A 1 -16.75 31.16 -10.42
N GLU A 2 -17.14 31.62 -11.59
CA GLU A 2 -17.82 30.86 -12.63
C GLU A 2 -17.01 29.64 -13.05
N ASP A 3 -17.67 28.51 -13.07
CA ASP A 3 -17.26 27.24 -13.61
C ASP A 3 -17.04 27.40 -15.12
N ARG A 4 -15.82 27.67 -15.56
CA ARG A 4 -15.47 27.67 -16.97
C ARG A 4 -15.28 26.22 -17.41
N GLY A 5 -16.43 25.62 -17.72
CA GLY A 5 -16.49 24.30 -18.28
C GLY A 5 -15.67 24.19 -19.56
N ILE A 6 -14.77 23.24 -19.58
CA ILE A 6 -14.42 22.39 -20.72
C ILE A 6 -13.55 21.27 -20.14
N LEU A 7 -14.19 20.33 -19.46
CA LEU A 7 -13.57 19.05 -19.22
C LEU A 7 -14.50 18.00 -19.85
N ALA A 8 -13.93 17.17 -20.70
CA ALA A 8 -14.64 16.06 -21.33
C ALA A 8 -15.31 15.17 -20.22
N PRO A 9 -16.50 14.61 -20.47
CA PRO A 9 -17.17 13.73 -19.49
C PRO A 9 -16.24 12.57 -19.11
N GLY A 10 -15.87 12.51 -17.83
CA GLY A 10 -14.97 11.48 -17.29
C GLY A 10 -13.60 11.99 -16.81
N THR A 11 -13.02 13.01 -17.40
CA THR A 11 -11.71 13.56 -17.01
C THR A 11 -11.79 14.37 -15.70
N GLY A 12 -12.91 15.04 -15.44
CA GLY A 12 -13.09 15.87 -14.24
C GLY A 12 -13.03 15.10 -12.91
N LYS A 13 -13.55 13.88 -12.88
CA LYS A 13 -13.50 13.04 -11.66
C LYS A 13 -12.09 12.56 -11.34
N MET A 14 -11.31 12.20 -12.37
CA MET A 14 -9.92 11.76 -12.19
C MET A 14 -9.04 12.91 -11.74
N SER A 15 -9.08 14.06 -12.44
CA SER A 15 -8.31 15.26 -12.08
C SER A 15 -8.61 15.75 -10.66
N ARG A 16 -9.88 15.67 -10.22
CA ARG A 16 -10.26 16.01 -8.85
C ARG A 16 -9.67 15.05 -7.83
N LYS A 17 -9.68 13.75 -8.10
CA LYS A 17 -9.03 12.75 -7.23
C LYS A 17 -7.52 12.98 -7.13
N GLN A 18 -6.86 13.22 -8.26
CA GLN A 18 -5.43 13.52 -8.31
C GLN A 18 -5.08 14.81 -7.54
N ALA A 19 -5.90 15.85 -7.67
CA ALA A 19 -5.73 17.09 -6.90
C ALA A 19 -5.92 16.87 -5.39
N CYS A 20 -6.94 16.10 -4.98
CA CYS A 20 -7.12 15.72 -3.58
C CYS A 20 -5.97 14.87 -3.06
N ALA A 21 -5.46 13.93 -3.86
CA ALA A 21 -4.31 13.10 -3.51
C ALA A 21 -3.05 13.96 -3.29
N SER A 22 -2.81 14.96 -4.15
CA SER A 22 -1.70 15.90 -3.99
C SER A 22 -1.76 16.66 -2.66
N ILE A 23 -2.93 17.19 -2.30
CA ILE A 23 -3.13 17.90 -1.03
C ILE A 23 -3.03 16.93 0.15
N GLY A 24 -3.64 15.76 0.03
CA GLY A 24 -3.65 14.73 1.07
C GLY A 24 -2.26 14.17 1.35
N GLN A 25 -1.46 13.95 0.32
CA GLN A 25 -0.09 13.44 0.45
C GLN A 25 0.81 14.40 1.26
N ALA A 26 0.72 15.71 1.01
CA ALA A 26 1.47 16.69 1.78
C ALA A 26 1.11 16.66 3.27
N ARG A 27 -0.19 16.52 3.59
CA ARG A 27 -0.65 16.40 4.99
C ARG A 27 -0.23 15.08 5.62
N LEU A 28 -0.30 13.99 4.87
CA LEU A 28 0.08 12.65 5.35
C LEU A 28 1.55 12.62 5.77
N ILE A 29 2.45 13.11 4.90
CA ILE A 29 3.87 13.10 5.21
C ILE A 29 4.21 14.01 6.41
N MET A 30 3.54 15.15 6.55
CA MET A 30 3.69 16.02 7.71
C MET A 30 3.29 15.32 9.02
N ILE A 31 2.24 14.50 9.01
CA ILE A 31 1.80 13.72 10.18
C ILE A 31 2.87 12.69 10.55
N TYR A 32 3.39 11.94 9.58
CA TYR A 32 4.48 11.00 9.83
C TYR A 32 5.71 11.70 10.40
N GLN A 33 6.16 12.80 9.77
CA GLN A 33 7.30 13.58 10.27
C GLN A 33 7.11 13.99 11.72
N LYS A 34 5.95 14.57 12.06
CA LYS A 34 5.65 14.99 13.42
C LYS A 34 5.74 13.85 14.44
N PHE A 35 5.19 12.67 14.12
CA PHE A 35 5.25 11.54 15.05
C PHE A 35 6.65 10.96 15.19
N PHE A 36 7.42 10.90 14.12
CA PHE A 36 8.79 10.39 14.18
C PHE A 36 9.78 11.37 14.82
N GLU A 37 9.52 12.69 14.72
CA GLU A 37 10.30 13.73 15.43
C GLU A 37 10.28 13.55 16.94
N GLU A 38 9.18 13.04 17.52
CA GLU A 38 9.09 12.73 18.96
C GLU A 38 10.12 11.68 19.40
N TYR A 39 10.61 10.87 18.47
CA TYR A 39 11.64 9.84 18.68
C TYR A 39 13.01 10.25 18.12
N ASN A 40 13.20 11.52 17.74
CA ASN A 40 14.40 12.02 17.06
C ASN A 40 14.73 11.22 15.79
N GLN A 41 13.71 10.74 15.09
CA GLN A 41 13.84 9.92 13.89
C GLN A 41 13.48 10.72 12.65
N LEU A 42 14.41 10.78 11.68
CA LEU A 42 14.15 11.39 10.38
C LEU A 42 13.35 10.48 9.49
N THR A 43 12.47 11.08 8.72
CA THR A 43 11.69 10.38 7.68
C THR A 43 11.85 11.06 6.33
N SER A 44 11.70 10.29 5.25
CA SER A 44 11.67 10.79 3.88
C SER A 44 10.41 10.31 3.16
N GLN A 45 9.99 11.06 2.13
CA GLN A 45 8.89 10.65 1.27
C GLN A 45 9.43 9.97 0.01
N ILE A 46 8.87 8.80 -0.33
CA ILE A 46 9.09 8.09 -1.59
C ILE A 46 7.75 7.90 -2.28
N LEU A 47 7.58 8.44 -3.48
CA LEU A 47 6.38 8.22 -4.30
C LEU A 47 6.71 7.33 -5.49
N ILE A 48 5.99 6.21 -5.59
CA ILE A 48 6.22 5.17 -6.59
C ILE A 48 5.05 5.15 -7.58
N SER A 49 5.34 4.94 -8.85
CA SER A 49 4.35 4.66 -9.89
C SER A 49 4.59 3.26 -10.47
N LYS A 50 3.60 2.74 -11.20
CA LYS A 50 3.76 1.46 -11.91
C LYS A 50 4.95 1.47 -12.85
N THR A 51 5.21 2.60 -13.50
CA THR A 51 6.39 2.76 -14.37
C THR A 51 7.70 2.64 -13.62
N THR A 52 7.76 3.09 -12.37
CA THR A 52 8.93 2.92 -11.50
C THR A 52 9.24 1.45 -11.25
N ILE A 53 8.21 0.63 -11.05
CA ILE A 53 8.37 -0.81 -10.77
C ILE A 53 8.77 -1.60 -12.02
N VAL A 54 8.16 -1.30 -13.17
CA VAL A 54 8.37 -2.10 -14.40
C VAL A 54 9.63 -1.70 -15.17
N ASN A 55 10.10 -0.46 -15.03
CA ASN A 55 11.32 -0.01 -15.67
C ASN A 55 12.56 -0.42 -14.85
N PRO A 56 13.49 -1.22 -15.40
CA PRO A 56 14.64 -1.74 -14.65
C PRO A 56 15.52 -0.64 -14.05
N THR A 57 15.80 0.42 -14.80
CA THR A 57 16.64 1.53 -14.33
C THR A 57 15.95 2.30 -13.20
N SER A 58 14.66 2.61 -13.34
CA SER A 58 13.91 3.30 -12.29
C SER A 58 13.79 2.46 -11.03
N ARG A 59 13.61 1.15 -11.17
CA ARG A 59 13.58 0.21 -10.05
C ARG A 59 14.93 0.15 -9.32
N GLN A 60 16.03 0.09 -10.05
CA GLN A 60 17.36 0.09 -9.45
C GLN A 60 17.65 1.42 -8.73
N ASN A 61 17.25 2.56 -9.31
CA ASN A 61 17.39 3.85 -8.65
C ASN A 61 16.56 3.94 -7.36
N LEU A 62 15.34 3.36 -7.36
CA LEU A 62 14.51 3.27 -6.17
C LEU A 62 15.19 2.45 -5.07
N GLU A 63 15.69 1.25 -5.40
CA GLU A 63 16.42 0.37 -4.50
C GLU A 63 17.60 1.11 -3.87
N SER A 64 18.51 1.64 -4.69
CA SER A 64 19.69 2.38 -4.21
C SER A 64 19.34 3.61 -3.36
N THR A 65 18.26 4.32 -3.71
CA THR A 65 17.81 5.48 -2.93
C THR A 65 17.33 5.06 -1.54
N ILE A 66 16.55 3.97 -1.46
CA ILE A 66 16.05 3.48 -0.17
C ILE A 66 17.20 2.94 0.68
N GLU A 67 18.11 2.17 0.09
CA GLU A 67 19.30 1.66 0.78
C GLU A 67 20.15 2.80 1.36
N GLU A 68 20.37 3.87 0.60
CA GLU A 68 21.11 5.05 1.08
C GLU A 68 20.38 5.74 2.23
N LEU A 69 19.06 5.96 2.11
CA LEU A 69 18.25 6.53 3.20
C LEU A 69 18.36 5.72 4.49
N LEU A 70 18.26 4.39 4.38
CA LEU A 70 18.38 3.49 5.52
C LEU A 70 19.80 3.51 6.11
N SER A 71 20.84 3.60 5.26
CA SER A 71 22.23 3.65 5.71
C SER A 71 22.56 4.88 6.55
N ILE A 72 21.90 6.00 6.26
CA ILE A 72 22.04 7.25 7.04
C ILE A 72 21.00 7.39 8.17
N GLY A 73 20.25 6.33 8.46
CA GLY A 73 19.28 6.28 9.56
C GLY A 73 17.95 7.01 9.28
N VAL A 74 17.57 7.20 8.03
CA VAL A 74 16.30 7.83 7.63
C VAL A 74 15.27 6.77 7.28
N ILE A 75 14.06 6.88 7.82
CA ILE A 75 12.95 5.95 7.52
C ILE A 75 12.20 6.44 6.26
N PRO A 76 12.20 5.66 5.17
CA PRO A 76 11.42 6.00 3.97
C PRO A 76 9.93 5.68 4.18
N ILE A 77 9.07 6.68 3.96
CA ILE A 77 7.62 6.54 3.91
C ILE A 77 7.20 6.44 2.46
N VAL A 78 6.81 5.25 2.06
CA VAL A 78 6.49 4.93 0.66
C VAL A 78 4.99 5.01 0.41
N ASN A 79 4.59 5.60 -0.70
CA ASN A 79 3.20 5.60 -1.16
C ASN A 79 3.14 5.59 -2.70
N GLU A 80 1.96 5.29 -3.27
CA GLU A 80 1.74 5.45 -4.70
C GLU A 80 1.72 6.94 -5.09
N ASN A 81 2.25 7.27 -6.26
CA ASN A 81 2.12 8.61 -6.82
C ASN A 81 0.76 8.76 -7.52
N ASP A 82 -0.29 8.94 -6.73
CA ASP A 82 -1.66 9.09 -7.19
C ASP A 82 -1.88 10.32 -8.10
N VAL A 83 -0.96 11.29 -8.10
CA VAL A 83 -1.05 12.49 -8.95
C VAL A 83 -0.89 12.14 -10.43
N VAL A 84 -0.05 11.16 -10.74
CA VAL A 84 0.22 10.72 -12.12
C VAL A 84 -0.42 9.36 -12.43
N ALA A 85 -1.02 8.70 -11.44
CA ALA A 85 -1.68 7.41 -11.63
C ALA A 85 -2.95 7.57 -12.48
N THR A 86 -3.12 6.68 -13.46
CA THR A 86 -4.38 6.51 -14.20
C THR A 86 -5.02 5.20 -13.81
N LEU A 87 -6.30 4.99 -14.15
CA LEU A 87 -6.99 3.73 -13.84
C LEU A 87 -6.27 2.49 -14.38
N GLU A 88 -5.58 2.62 -15.52
CA GLU A 88 -4.83 1.54 -16.17
C GLU A 88 -3.43 1.35 -15.57
N TYR A 89 -2.90 2.36 -14.88
CA TYR A 89 -1.54 2.40 -14.36
C TYR A 89 -1.45 2.53 -12.85
N LYS A 90 -2.49 2.12 -12.13
CA LYS A 90 -2.45 1.99 -10.67
C LYS A 90 -1.68 0.74 -10.25
N LEU A 91 -0.95 0.87 -9.15
CA LEU A 91 -0.29 -0.27 -8.49
C LEU A 91 -1.30 -1.16 -7.75
N GLY A 92 -2.48 -0.64 -7.47
CA GLY A 92 -3.55 -1.35 -6.77
C GLY A 92 -3.80 -0.83 -5.37
N ASP A 93 -3.62 -1.67 -4.39
CA ASP A 93 -3.74 -1.34 -2.97
C ASP A 93 -2.36 -1.22 -2.30
N ASN A 94 -2.33 -0.67 -1.09
CA ASN A 94 -1.08 -0.50 -0.35
C ASN A 94 -0.49 -1.81 0.17
N ASP A 95 -1.30 -2.87 0.33
CA ASP A 95 -0.78 -4.19 0.69
C ASP A 95 0.10 -4.73 -0.46
N SER A 96 -0.40 -4.65 -1.71
CA SER A 96 0.35 -5.02 -2.91
C SER A 96 1.59 -4.15 -3.10
N LEU A 97 1.49 -2.83 -2.89
CA LEU A 97 2.64 -1.92 -2.95
C LEU A 97 3.71 -2.30 -1.93
N SER A 98 3.32 -2.61 -0.68
CA SER A 98 4.25 -3.00 0.37
C SER A 98 4.98 -4.30 0.05
N ALA A 99 4.29 -5.28 -0.53
CA ALA A 99 4.89 -6.54 -0.96
C ALA A 99 5.88 -6.34 -2.12
N MET A 100 5.56 -5.47 -3.10
CA MET A 100 6.48 -5.13 -4.19
C MET A 100 7.75 -4.47 -3.65
N VAL A 101 7.62 -3.52 -2.73
CA VAL A 101 8.76 -2.85 -2.09
C VAL A 101 9.60 -3.85 -1.28
N ALA A 102 8.96 -4.69 -0.47
CA ALA A 102 9.64 -5.74 0.29
C ALA A 102 10.45 -6.68 -0.63
N SER A 103 9.87 -7.09 -1.75
CA SER A 103 10.55 -7.95 -2.75
C SER A 103 11.72 -7.23 -3.42
N ILE A 104 11.56 -5.95 -3.82
CA ILE A 104 12.65 -5.17 -4.44
C ILE A 104 13.83 -5.01 -3.48
N LEU A 105 13.56 -4.72 -2.22
CA LEU A 105 14.57 -4.51 -1.19
C LEU A 105 15.09 -5.81 -0.56
N LYS A 106 14.53 -6.95 -0.93
CA LYS A 106 14.81 -8.25 -0.32
C LYS A 106 14.68 -8.19 1.21
N ALA A 107 13.59 -7.59 1.67
CA ALA A 107 13.34 -7.42 3.09
C ALA A 107 13.20 -8.76 3.81
N ASP A 108 13.76 -8.86 5.01
CA ASP A 108 13.69 -10.09 5.83
C ASP A 108 12.29 -10.33 6.39
N LEU A 109 11.48 -9.26 6.53
CA LEU A 109 10.15 -9.33 7.11
C LEU A 109 9.24 -8.27 6.49
N LEU A 110 8.00 -8.66 6.15
CA LEU A 110 6.89 -7.76 5.82
C LEU A 110 5.82 -7.86 6.89
N ILE A 111 5.44 -6.74 7.50
CA ILE A 111 4.35 -6.65 8.47
C ILE A 111 3.16 -5.91 7.84
N LEU A 112 2.05 -6.61 7.67
CA LEU A 112 0.79 -6.06 7.16
C LEU A 112 -0.13 -5.71 8.35
N LEU A 113 -0.26 -4.42 8.64
CA LEU A 113 -1.16 -3.95 9.69
C LEU A 113 -2.62 -4.02 9.20
N SER A 114 -3.51 -4.45 10.09
CA SER A 114 -4.94 -4.65 9.81
C SER A 114 -5.81 -4.16 10.95
N ASP A 115 -7.09 -3.99 10.68
CA ASP A 115 -8.15 -3.70 11.66
C ASP A 115 -8.69 -4.98 12.34
N VAL A 116 -8.16 -6.14 11.95
CA VAL A 116 -8.33 -7.44 12.63
C VAL A 116 -6.95 -7.95 13.05
N ASP A 117 -6.92 -8.74 14.11
CA ASP A 117 -5.68 -9.21 14.74
C ASP A 117 -4.96 -10.33 13.98
N GLY A 118 -5.54 -10.83 12.88
CA GLY A 118 -4.89 -11.77 11.99
C GLY A 118 -5.82 -12.48 11.03
N LEU A 119 -5.37 -13.62 10.50
CA LEU A 119 -6.14 -14.48 9.62
C LEU A 119 -7.06 -15.41 10.43
N TYR A 120 -8.30 -15.54 9.96
CA TYR A 120 -9.29 -16.43 10.52
C TYR A 120 -9.83 -17.38 9.45
N THR A 121 -10.42 -18.51 9.89
CA THR A 121 -11.08 -19.47 8.99
C THR A 121 -12.32 -18.90 8.31
N ASP A 122 -12.90 -17.82 8.86
CA ASP A 122 -14.03 -17.06 8.36
C ASP A 122 -14.01 -15.64 8.95
N ASP A 123 -14.92 -14.75 8.59
CA ASP A 123 -14.99 -13.41 9.16
C ASP A 123 -15.44 -13.45 10.63
N PRO A 124 -14.55 -13.13 11.60
CA PRO A 124 -14.87 -13.19 13.03
C PRO A 124 -15.94 -12.18 13.47
N ARG A 125 -16.27 -11.18 12.62
CA ARG A 125 -17.33 -10.19 12.89
C ARG A 125 -18.72 -10.77 12.60
N SER A 126 -18.82 -11.71 11.68
CA SER A 126 -20.07 -12.33 11.22
C SER A 126 -20.24 -13.77 11.70
N ASN A 127 -19.16 -14.49 11.98
CA ASN A 127 -19.15 -15.87 12.41
C ASN A 127 -18.38 -16.04 13.73
N LEU A 128 -19.11 -16.34 14.81
CA LEU A 128 -18.54 -16.56 16.14
C LEU A 128 -17.70 -17.85 16.24
N ASP A 129 -17.88 -18.78 15.31
CA ASP A 129 -17.10 -20.03 15.23
C ASP A 129 -15.80 -19.86 14.42
N ALA A 130 -15.54 -18.68 13.89
CA ALA A 130 -14.30 -18.39 13.19
C ALA A 130 -13.09 -18.60 14.09
N LYS A 131 -12.13 -19.40 13.63
CA LYS A 131 -10.92 -19.73 14.38
C LYS A 131 -9.75 -18.95 13.86
N PHE A 132 -8.97 -18.38 14.79
CA PHE A 132 -7.73 -17.71 14.48
C PHE A 132 -6.71 -18.70 13.90
N ILE A 133 -6.00 -18.28 12.84
CA ILE A 133 -4.93 -19.06 12.20
C ILE A 133 -3.60 -18.40 12.57
N GLU A 134 -2.92 -18.99 13.53
CA GLU A 134 -1.68 -18.46 14.10
C GLU A 134 -0.51 -18.53 13.11
N TYR A 135 -0.47 -19.58 12.28
CA TYR A 135 0.63 -19.83 11.36
C TYR A 135 0.15 -20.47 10.06
N VAL A 136 0.62 -19.95 8.95
CA VAL A 136 0.34 -20.46 7.60
C VAL A 136 1.67 -20.89 6.98
N PRO A 137 2.01 -22.18 6.96
CA PRO A 137 3.27 -22.65 6.40
C PRO A 137 3.34 -22.52 4.88
N GLU A 138 2.19 -22.58 4.21
CA GLU A 138 2.06 -22.50 2.76
C GLU A 138 0.72 -21.85 2.37
N LEU A 139 0.77 -20.92 1.42
CA LEU A 139 -0.42 -20.23 0.89
C LEU A 139 -1.11 -21.10 -0.17
N THR A 140 -1.87 -22.10 0.29
CA THR A 140 -2.68 -22.95 -0.56
C THR A 140 -3.88 -22.23 -1.14
N ASP A 141 -4.49 -22.77 -2.19
CA ASP A 141 -5.73 -22.21 -2.77
C ASP A 141 -6.88 -22.15 -1.74
N GLN A 142 -6.91 -23.07 -0.78
CA GLN A 142 -7.88 -23.05 0.31
C GLN A 142 -7.68 -21.81 1.19
N ILE A 143 -6.47 -21.51 1.61
CA ILE A 143 -6.13 -20.29 2.38
C ILE A 143 -6.45 -19.03 1.58
N MET A 144 -6.07 -19.00 0.30
CA MET A 144 -6.35 -17.85 -0.57
C MET A 144 -7.86 -17.60 -0.74
N ASN A 145 -8.69 -18.64 -0.73
CA ASN A 145 -10.14 -18.51 -0.84
C ASN A 145 -10.79 -17.97 0.45
N MET A 146 -10.22 -18.21 1.63
CA MET A 146 -10.71 -17.64 2.89
C MET A 146 -10.73 -16.12 2.88
N GLY A 147 -9.80 -15.47 2.17
CA GLY A 147 -9.76 -14.00 2.03
C GLY A 147 -10.83 -13.42 1.10
N LYS A 148 -11.48 -14.22 0.27
CA LYS A 148 -12.46 -13.73 -0.73
C LYS A 148 -13.81 -13.37 -0.13
N GLU A 149 -14.18 -13.93 1.00
CA GLU A 149 -15.49 -13.80 1.62
C GLU A 149 -15.56 -12.66 2.64
N THR A 150 -14.42 -12.09 3.03
CA THR A 150 -14.35 -10.99 3.98
C THR A 150 -14.28 -9.64 3.27
N THR A 151 -15.38 -8.92 3.25
CA THR A 151 -15.40 -7.50 2.84
C THR A 151 -14.86 -6.65 3.98
N GLY A 152 -13.72 -6.00 3.77
CA GLY A 152 -13.13 -5.06 4.74
C GLY A 152 -14.06 -3.91 5.13
N SER A 153 -13.67 -3.13 6.13
CA SER A 153 -14.39 -1.93 6.56
C SER A 153 -14.66 -1.00 5.38
N GLY A 154 -15.85 -0.39 5.32
CA GLY A 154 -16.31 0.44 4.20
C GLY A 154 -15.46 1.69 3.89
N VAL A 155 -14.31 1.86 4.54
CA VAL A 155 -13.37 2.99 4.37
C VAL A 155 -12.08 2.55 3.66
N GLY A 156 -11.71 1.25 3.70
CA GLY A 156 -10.50 0.71 3.07
C GLY A 156 -10.80 -0.02 1.76
N THR A 157 -9.92 0.12 0.78
CA THR A 157 -9.98 -0.63 -0.50
C THR A 157 -9.35 -2.02 -0.40
N GLY A 158 -8.64 -2.33 0.71
CA GLY A 158 -7.96 -3.59 0.96
C GLY A 158 -8.72 -4.44 1.98
N GLY A 159 -8.99 -5.70 1.64
CA GLY A 159 -9.53 -6.71 2.55
C GLY A 159 -8.49 -7.79 2.87
N MET A 160 -8.89 -8.86 3.56
CA MET A 160 -8.00 -10.00 3.82
C MET A 160 -7.44 -10.60 2.51
N ASN A 161 -8.21 -10.56 1.43
CA ASN A 161 -7.77 -11.04 0.12
C ASN A 161 -6.52 -10.28 -0.38
N THR A 162 -6.47 -8.94 -0.28
CA THR A 162 -5.30 -8.16 -0.70
C THR A 162 -4.08 -8.48 0.15
N LYS A 163 -4.27 -8.73 1.45
CA LYS A 163 -3.20 -9.12 2.37
C LYS A 163 -2.64 -10.50 2.06
N LEU A 164 -3.50 -11.48 1.73
CA LEU A 164 -3.05 -12.81 1.31
C LEU A 164 -2.30 -12.77 -0.03
N HIS A 165 -2.76 -11.95 -0.99
CA HIS A 165 -2.02 -11.73 -2.23
C HIS A 165 -0.66 -11.05 -2.00
N ALA A 166 -0.60 -10.06 -1.12
CA ALA A 166 0.64 -9.41 -0.73
C ALA A 166 1.61 -10.39 -0.04
N ALA A 167 1.11 -11.21 0.89
CA ALA A 167 1.90 -12.25 1.53
C ALA A 167 2.46 -13.25 0.50
N LYS A 168 1.62 -13.71 -0.44
CA LYS A 168 2.06 -14.60 -1.53
C LYS A 168 3.16 -13.98 -2.40
N MET A 169 3.04 -12.68 -2.69
CA MET A 169 4.03 -11.95 -3.50
C MET A 169 5.35 -11.79 -2.74
N ALA A 170 5.29 -11.50 -1.44
CA ALA A 170 6.49 -11.26 -0.63
C ALA A 170 7.25 -12.55 -0.27
N THR A 171 6.61 -13.73 -0.34
CA THR A 171 7.21 -15.03 0.00
C THR A 171 7.59 -15.87 -1.22
N ALA A 172 7.37 -15.38 -2.45
CA ALA A 172 7.73 -16.04 -3.70
C ALA A 172 9.17 -15.73 -4.09
#